data_7e0090a7c0cfa040a4be142e1e28e469
#
_entry.id   7e0090a7c0cfa040a4be142e1e28e469
#
_cell.length_a   1.000
_cell.length_b   1.000
_cell.length_c   1.000
_cell.angle_alpha   90.00
_cell.angle_beta   90.00
_cell.angle_gamma   90.00
#
_symmetry.space_group_name_H-M   'P 1'
#
loop_
_entity.id
_entity.type
_entity.pdbx_description
1 polymer ?
#
loop_
_entity_poly.entity_id
_entity_poly.type
_entity_poly.pdbx_seq_one_letter_code
_entity_poly.pdbx_strand_id
1 'polypeptide(L)' 'MAFSVGDEVKWSWGNGTGTGTVKQIYTEKVTKTLKGNDVTREASDDEPAYLIEQEDGDRVLKSVTEVEAA' A
#
# COMPACT_ATOMS: atom_id res chain seq x y z
N MET A 1 -10.01 8.67 3.72
CA MET A 1 -10.56 7.43 4.25
C MET A 1 -9.42 6.49 4.61
N ALA A 2 -9.47 5.87 5.78
CA ALA A 2 -8.38 5.02 6.24
C ALA A 2 -8.80 3.55 6.23
N PHE A 3 -7.81 2.68 5.99
CA PHE A 3 -8.02 1.23 6.06
C PHE A 3 -7.30 0.69 7.29
N SER A 4 -7.66 -0.51 7.68
CA SER A 4 -7.06 -1.19 8.83
C SER A 4 -6.23 -2.36 8.36
N VAL A 5 -5.30 -2.80 9.21
CA VAL A 5 -4.55 -4.04 8.94
C VAL A 5 -5.56 -5.18 8.77
N GLY A 6 -5.39 -5.94 7.69
CA GLY A 6 -6.30 -7.02 7.33
C GLY A 6 -7.33 -6.63 6.27
N ASP A 7 -7.50 -5.35 5.99
CA ASP A 7 -8.44 -4.91 4.94
C ASP A 7 -7.88 -5.23 3.57
N GLU A 8 -8.76 -5.57 2.65
CA GLU A 8 -8.39 -5.75 1.25
C GLU A 8 -8.57 -4.45 0.49
N VAL A 9 -7.58 -4.13 -0.32
CA VAL A 9 -7.57 -2.90 -1.12
C VAL A 9 -7.17 -3.23 -2.55
N LYS A 10 -7.46 -2.31 -3.45
CA LYS A 10 -7.07 -2.44 -4.85
C LYS A 10 -6.51 -1.12 -5.34
N TRP A 11 -5.74 -1.19 -6.41
CA TRP A 11 -5.16 -0.02 -7.07
C TRP A 11 -5.03 -0.30 -8.56
N SER A 12 -5.00 0.75 -9.37
CA SER A 12 -4.80 0.63 -10.81
C SER A 12 -3.32 0.75 -11.14
N TRP A 13 -2.87 -0.08 -12.08
CA TRP A 13 -1.53 0.03 -12.61
C TRP A 13 -1.58 -0.30 -14.10
N GLY A 14 -0.99 0.57 -14.92
CA GLY A 14 -0.99 0.33 -16.36
C GLY A 14 -2.37 -0.08 -16.87
N ASN A 15 -2.47 -1.27 -17.42
CA ASN A 15 -3.71 -1.81 -18.00
C ASN A 15 -4.49 -2.68 -17.03
N GLY A 16 -4.04 -2.80 -15.79
CA GLY A 16 -4.63 -3.75 -14.87
C GLY A 16 -4.95 -3.16 -13.52
N THR A 17 -5.44 -4.04 -12.66
CA THR A 17 -5.76 -3.72 -11.27
C THR A 17 -5.02 -4.70 -10.37
N GLY A 18 -4.30 -4.18 -9.37
CA GLY A 18 -3.71 -5.01 -8.35
C GLY A 18 -4.61 -5.04 -7.12
N THR A 19 -4.54 -6.13 -6.36
CA THR A 19 -5.26 -6.26 -5.11
C THR A 19 -4.34 -6.87 -4.06
N GLY A 20 -4.60 -6.57 -2.81
CA GLY A 20 -3.82 -7.14 -1.72
C GLY A 20 -4.42 -6.82 -0.37
N THR A 21 -3.74 -7.29 0.67
CA THR A 21 -4.18 -7.12 2.05
C THR A 21 -3.22 -6.17 2.76
N VAL A 22 -3.77 -5.21 3.49
CA VAL A 22 -2.97 -4.27 4.28
C VAL A 22 -2.30 -5.02 5.42
N LYS A 23 -0.97 -4.93 5.49
CA LYS A 23 -0.18 -5.59 6.53
C LYS A 23 0.35 -4.63 7.55
N GLN A 24 0.69 -3.40 7.15
CA GLN A 24 1.19 -2.38 8.06
C GLN A 24 0.71 -1.02 7.59
N ILE A 25 0.57 -0.10 8.54
CA ILE A 25 0.10 1.26 8.30
C ILE A 25 1.17 2.21 8.81
N TYR A 26 1.51 3.21 8.00
CA TYR A 26 2.50 4.22 8.34
C TYR A 26 1.87 5.60 8.25
N THR A 27 2.16 6.44 9.24
CA THR A 27 1.66 7.81 9.27
C THR A 27 2.78 8.83 9.15
N GLU A 28 3.98 8.36 8.80
CA GLU A 28 5.14 9.21 8.54
C GLU A 28 5.80 8.71 7.26
N LYS A 29 6.66 9.54 6.67
CA LYS A 29 7.41 9.14 5.48
C LYS A 29 8.08 7.79 5.72
N VAL A 30 7.92 6.89 4.80
CA VAL A 30 8.42 5.52 4.92
C VAL A 30 9.11 5.09 3.64
N THR A 31 10.20 4.36 3.79
CA THR A 31 10.92 3.74 2.67
C THR A 31 11.03 2.25 2.94
N LYS A 32 10.67 1.45 1.94
CA LYS A 32 10.78 0.01 2.01
C LYS A 32 11.53 -0.50 0.79
N THR A 33 12.38 -1.50 1.01
CA THR A 33 13.07 -2.18 -0.08
C THR A 33 12.18 -3.32 -0.54
N LEU A 34 11.68 -3.23 -1.76
CA LEU A 34 10.75 -4.21 -2.33
C LEU A 34 11.31 -4.70 -3.65
N LYS A 35 11.57 -6.02 -3.73
CA LYS A 35 12.14 -6.63 -4.94
C LYS A 35 13.43 -5.94 -5.38
N GLY A 36 14.27 -5.58 -4.42
CA GLY A 36 15.55 -4.95 -4.73
C GLY A 36 15.47 -3.47 -5.05
N ASN A 37 14.29 -2.86 -4.97
CA ASN A 37 14.11 -1.42 -5.23
C ASN A 37 13.61 -0.73 -3.97
N ASP A 38 14.13 0.47 -3.72
CA ASP A 38 13.64 1.28 -2.61
C ASP A 38 12.42 2.06 -3.07
N VAL A 39 11.33 1.91 -2.34
CA VAL A 39 10.08 2.62 -2.62
C VAL A 39 9.78 3.52 -1.43
N THR A 40 9.58 4.80 -1.69
CA THR A 40 9.31 5.78 -0.65
C THR A 40 7.93 6.37 -0.86
N ARG A 41 7.19 6.53 0.25
CA ARG A 41 5.90 7.23 0.23
C ARG A 41 5.86 8.20 1.40
N GLU A 42 5.38 9.40 1.12
CA GLU A 42 5.07 10.36 2.16
C GLU A 42 3.76 9.95 2.82
N ALA A 43 3.68 10.11 4.12
CA ALA A 43 2.48 9.73 4.86
C ALA A 43 2.25 10.67 6.01
N SER A 44 1.01 10.77 6.44
CA SER A 44 0.59 11.57 7.59
C SER A 44 -0.60 10.86 8.23
N ASP A 45 -1.08 11.40 9.35
CA ASP A 45 -2.28 10.85 9.98
C ASP A 45 -3.49 10.91 9.07
N ASP A 46 -3.59 11.97 8.26
CA ASP A 46 -4.72 12.16 7.33
C ASP A 46 -4.56 11.31 6.07
N GLU A 47 -3.33 11.06 5.66
CA GLU A 47 -3.05 10.31 4.44
C GLU A 47 -1.97 9.25 4.73
N PRO A 48 -2.35 8.17 5.41
CA PRO A 48 -1.37 7.13 5.73
C PRO A 48 -0.90 6.37 4.49
N ALA A 49 0.22 5.68 4.63
CA ALA A 49 0.72 4.77 3.62
C ALA A 49 0.57 3.34 4.14
N TYR A 50 0.44 2.40 3.21
CA TYR A 50 0.19 1.00 3.57
C TYR A 50 1.23 0.09 2.91
N LEU A 51 1.72 -0.86 3.71
CA LEU A 51 2.44 -2.00 3.17
C LEU A 51 1.39 -3.07 2.90
N ILE A 52 1.29 -3.48 1.63
CA ILE A 52 0.22 -4.36 1.15
C ILE A 52 0.85 -5.62 0.59
N GLU A 53 0.33 -6.77 0.98
CA GLU A 53 0.80 -8.04 0.47
C GLU A 53 -0.21 -8.60 -0.54
N GLN A 54 0.28 -8.95 -1.73
CA GLN A 54 -0.53 -9.55 -2.78
C GLN A 54 -0.62 -11.07 -2.56
N GLU A 55 -1.55 -11.71 -3.25
CA GLU A 55 -1.78 -13.15 -3.10
C GLU A 55 -0.55 -13.99 -3.40
N ASP A 56 0.29 -13.53 -4.31
CA ASP A 56 1.51 -14.24 -4.68
C ASP A 56 2.66 -14.01 -3.70
N GLY A 57 2.42 -13.25 -2.62
CA GLY A 57 3.44 -12.95 -1.62
C GLY A 57 4.24 -11.69 -1.90
N ASP A 58 4.05 -11.08 -3.05
CA ASP A 58 4.71 -9.82 -3.35
C ASP A 58 4.13 -8.69 -2.50
N ARG A 59 4.97 -7.71 -2.19
CA ARG A 59 4.55 -6.57 -1.38
C ARG A 59 4.70 -5.28 -2.16
N VAL A 60 3.79 -4.35 -1.90
CA VAL A 60 3.84 -3.01 -2.48
C VAL A 60 3.59 -2.00 -1.37
N LEU A 61 4.09 -0.79 -1.59
CA LEU A 61 3.89 0.33 -0.66
C LEU A 61 3.07 1.38 -1.39
N LYS A 62 1.90 1.69 -0.86
CA LYS A 62 0.96 2.63 -1.49
C LYS A 62 0.42 3.62 -0.48
N SER A 63 0.20 4.86 -0.92
CA SER A 63 -0.51 5.85 -0.12
C SER A 63 -2.01 5.54 -0.16
N VAL A 64 -2.73 5.98 0.87
CA VAL A 64 -4.19 5.88 0.89
C VAL A 64 -4.81 6.54 -0.36
N THR A 65 -4.14 7.52 -0.94
CA THR A 65 -4.61 8.21 -2.14
C THR A 65 -4.49 7.35 -3.40
N GLU A 66 -3.75 6.24 -3.32
CA GLU A 66 -3.49 5.36 -4.47
C GLU A 66 -4.37 4.11 -4.47
N VAL A 67 -5.08 3.86 -3.39
CA VAL A 67 -5.85 2.61 -3.22
C VAL A 67 -7.30 2.91 -2.88
N GLU A 68 -8.14 1.90 -3.09
CA GLU A 68 -9.54 1.95 -2.69
C GLU A 68 -9.96 0.59 -2.18
N ALA A 69 -11.13 0.51 -1.56
CA ALA A 69 -11.64 -0.75 -1.04
C ALA A 69 -11.86 -1.75 -2.16
N ALA A 70 -11.37 -2.95 -1.96
CA ALA A 70 -11.52 -4.02 -2.95
C ALA A 70 -12.93 -4.61 -2.94
#